data_241152a356ec59ea37725102a9555194
#
_entry.id   241152a356ec59ea37725102a9555194
#
_cell.length_a   1.000
_cell.length_b   1.000
_cell.length_c   1.000
_cell.angle_alpha   90.00
_cell.angle_beta   90.00
_cell.angle_gamma   90.00
#
_symmetry.space_group_name_H-M   'P 1'
#
loop_
_entity.id
_entity.type
_entity.pdbx_description
1 polymer ?
#
loop_
_entity_poly.entity_id
_entity_poly.type
_entity_poly.pdbx_seq_one_letter_code
_entity_poly.pdbx_strand_id
1 'polypeptide(L)'
;MTLAPAPHKLTRSSANPIRPESEHGALAAELARAFSVPFSLWDGDTGELLQAGQGVPKLRTLSAEELVRAVARDGKPQFIAEADGILVLALPLHVTDDRSFVATGMFATPEALRNVDSLISLFDGERDAIRAWLDDQTVWDADVLLRLAEAIIGKLSAEAEVTRMKREADLITQNLTSTYEEISLLYTITQNLRISRSDEELGQLAIEWLVDCVPATSFAIQYLPVAEHGDSTYKARTRPNLIISGDCPVNEEEFRCLVEDFELSASTGAFVANEQTTTTKHWFDRGVRQVVVVPLCEGDNIFGWLAAFNHVDRREFGTIEANLLSSVGALLGIHSGNRDLYRQQSELLANIVRALVSAVDAKDPYTSGHSDRVARYAVRIALEMRVNPKLLNTIYMSGLLHDVGKIGIDDCVLRKTGRLTDAEFEHVKNHPVLGHKILADIKQLADVLPAVLHHHEQWDGKGYPTGLAGTDIPQLARIMAVADAYDAMTSDRPYRAGMPDEKVDDVFKRGAGVQWDPTVVDAYFKAKEDIEDIRWHERPEVNLDEQELA
;
A
#
# COMPACT_ATOMS: atom_id res chain seq x y z
N MET A 1 -17.52 12.01 19.63
CA MET A 1 -17.13 12.53 18.31
C MET A 1 -16.52 13.90 18.54
N THR A 2 -15.22 13.94 18.73
CA THR A 2 -14.42 15.14 18.90
C THR A 2 -13.31 15.06 17.87
N LEU A 3 -13.35 15.99 16.92
CA LEU A 3 -12.38 16.15 15.85
C LEU A 3 -10.99 16.44 16.45
N ALA A 4 -10.00 15.66 16.03
CA ALA A 4 -8.61 15.95 16.33
C ALA A 4 -8.16 17.21 15.56
N PRO A 5 -7.27 18.05 16.15
CA PRO A 5 -6.81 19.26 15.48
C PRO A 5 -5.86 18.94 14.33
N ALA A 6 -5.98 19.70 13.25
CA ALA A 6 -5.14 19.63 12.07
C ALA A 6 -3.65 19.84 12.42
N PRO A 7 -2.71 19.14 11.76
CA PRO A 7 -1.29 19.31 12.00
C PRO A 7 -0.80 20.69 11.55
N HIS A 8 -0.05 21.35 12.43
CA HIS A 8 0.61 22.62 12.14
C HIS A 8 1.66 22.44 11.01
N LYS A 9 1.55 23.29 9.98
CA LYS A 9 2.59 23.44 8.95
C LYS A 9 3.89 23.93 9.59
N LEU A 10 4.87 23.03 9.69
CA LEU A 10 6.25 23.40 10.05
C LEU A 10 6.92 24.05 8.84
N THR A 11 7.23 25.33 8.96
CA THR A 11 8.09 26.06 8.00
C THR A 11 9.49 25.48 8.05
N ARG A 12 9.92 24.85 6.97
CA ARG A 12 11.30 24.36 6.80
C ARG A 12 12.25 25.54 6.70
N SER A 13 13.14 25.66 7.70
CA SER A 13 14.30 26.54 7.65
C SER A 13 15.32 25.98 6.66
N SER A 14 15.62 26.74 5.62
CA SER A 14 16.69 26.45 4.67
C SER A 14 18.04 26.71 5.32
N ALA A 15 18.73 25.67 5.76
CA ALA A 15 20.14 25.77 6.14
C ALA A 15 20.99 25.86 4.86
N ASN A 16 21.51 27.05 4.56
CA ASN A 16 22.57 27.25 3.56
C ASN A 16 23.85 26.53 4.01
N PRO A 17 24.59 25.82 3.14
CA PRO A 17 25.91 25.28 3.49
C PRO A 17 26.86 26.43 3.74
N ILE A 18 27.39 26.52 4.96
CA ILE A 18 28.40 27.51 5.39
C ILE A 18 29.67 27.25 4.59
N ARG A 19 30.24 28.28 3.95
CA ARG A 19 31.49 28.17 3.19
C ARG A 19 32.66 27.86 4.14
N PRO A 20 33.58 26.93 3.79
CA PRO A 20 34.69 26.51 4.66
C PRO A 20 35.66 27.63 5.09
N GLU A 21 35.75 28.72 4.36
CA GLU A 21 36.58 29.89 4.73
C GLU A 21 36.11 30.67 5.97
N SER A 22 34.83 30.50 6.39
CA SER A 22 34.27 31.17 7.57
C SER A 22 34.53 30.42 8.89
N GLU A 23 34.74 29.10 8.83
CA GLU A 23 34.98 28.28 10.04
C GLU A 23 36.38 28.44 10.57
N HIS A 24 37.39 28.50 9.69
CA HIS A 24 38.80 28.72 10.06
C HIS A 24 39.01 30.09 10.75
N GLY A 25 38.37 31.13 10.21
CA GLY A 25 38.41 32.46 10.80
C GLY A 25 37.80 32.56 12.19
N ALA A 26 36.70 31.85 12.42
CA ALA A 26 36.01 31.83 13.71
C ALA A 26 36.86 31.14 14.79
N LEU A 27 37.47 29.99 14.44
CA LEU A 27 38.33 29.20 15.34
C LEU A 27 39.59 29.97 15.74
N ALA A 28 40.31 30.56 14.76
CA ALA A 28 41.46 31.38 15.04
C ALA A 28 41.15 32.60 15.92
N ALA A 29 39.99 33.24 15.71
CA ALA A 29 39.51 34.36 16.53
C ALA A 29 39.11 33.92 17.95
N GLU A 30 38.60 32.73 18.15
CA GLU A 30 38.28 32.21 19.49
C GLU A 30 39.55 31.94 20.29
N LEU A 31 40.55 31.30 19.65
CA LEU A 31 41.86 31.09 20.28
C LEU A 31 42.56 32.42 20.59
N ALA A 32 42.55 33.38 19.67
CA ALA A 32 43.11 34.68 19.89
C ALA A 32 42.48 35.42 21.07
N ARG A 33 41.16 35.30 21.27
CA ARG A 33 40.49 35.86 22.44
C ARG A 33 40.86 35.16 23.74
N ALA A 34 41.03 33.84 23.73
CA ALA A 34 41.36 33.06 24.91
C ALA A 34 42.77 33.27 25.41
N PHE A 35 43.73 33.42 24.50
CA PHE A 35 45.14 33.56 24.83
C PHE A 35 45.66 34.99 24.71
N SER A 36 44.87 35.92 24.18
CA SER A 36 45.26 37.33 23.92
C SER A 36 46.43 37.45 22.95
N VAL A 37 46.65 36.46 22.08
CA VAL A 37 47.66 36.45 21.02
C VAL A 37 47.07 35.91 19.72
N PRO A 38 47.50 36.37 18.54
CA PRO A 38 47.03 35.84 17.28
C PRO A 38 47.55 34.42 17.03
N PHE A 39 46.67 33.56 16.45
CA PHE A 39 47.02 32.18 16.08
C PHE A 39 47.09 32.02 14.56
N SER A 40 48.03 31.22 14.11
CA SER A 40 48.11 30.70 12.75
C SER A 40 47.48 29.32 12.73
N LEU A 41 46.70 29.00 11.68
CA LEU A 41 46.00 27.71 11.51
C LEU A 41 46.68 26.93 10.38
N TRP A 42 46.94 25.67 10.62
CA TRP A 42 47.62 24.75 9.73
C TRP A 42 46.75 23.50 9.49
N ASP A 43 46.87 22.92 8.31
CA ASP A 43 46.34 21.60 8.04
C ASP A 43 47.21 20.55 8.76
N GLY A 44 46.62 19.73 9.60
CA GLY A 44 47.35 18.76 10.43
C GLY A 44 47.95 17.60 9.63
N ASP A 45 47.37 17.26 8.48
CA ASP A 45 47.80 16.14 7.64
C ASP A 45 48.88 16.56 6.65
N THR A 46 48.69 17.68 5.98
CA THR A 46 49.65 18.20 5.00
C THR A 46 50.73 19.07 5.60
N GLY A 47 50.49 19.71 6.74
CA GLY A 47 51.35 20.72 7.35
C GLY A 47 51.29 22.06 6.64
N GLU A 48 50.34 22.27 5.73
CA GLU A 48 50.20 23.51 4.97
C GLU A 48 49.58 24.63 5.83
N LEU A 49 50.07 25.86 5.68
CA LEU A 49 49.50 27.00 6.38
C LEU A 49 48.20 27.44 5.72
N LEU A 50 47.08 27.28 6.43
CA LEU A 50 45.74 27.66 5.97
C LEU A 50 45.44 29.14 6.23
N GLN A 51 45.84 29.65 7.40
CA GLN A 51 45.63 31.04 7.81
C GLN A 51 46.79 31.52 8.66
N ALA A 52 47.41 32.65 8.32
CA ALA A 52 48.44 33.26 9.12
C ALA A 52 47.86 34.15 10.23
N GLY A 53 48.46 34.11 11.42
CA GLY A 53 48.17 35.05 12.50
C GLY A 53 48.62 36.48 12.11
N GLN A 54 47.71 37.43 12.30
CA GLN A 54 48.00 38.82 11.94
C GLN A 54 49.03 39.45 12.90
N GLY A 55 50.04 40.11 12.36
CA GLY A 55 51.02 40.88 13.15
C GLY A 55 52.06 40.02 13.85
N VAL A 56 52.18 38.73 13.58
CA VAL A 56 53.17 37.84 14.20
C VAL A 56 54.46 37.85 13.36
N PRO A 57 55.64 38.20 13.91
CA PRO A 57 56.89 38.16 13.19
C PRO A 57 57.32 36.73 12.87
N LYS A 58 58.01 36.51 11.71
CA LYS A 58 58.45 35.15 11.31
C LYS A 58 59.78 34.80 12.01
N LEU A 59 59.79 33.60 12.60
CA LEU A 59 61.04 33.00 13.14
C LEU A 59 61.88 32.40 11.99
N ARG A 60 63.17 32.69 11.97
CA ARG A 60 64.13 32.26 10.92
C ARG A 60 64.39 30.76 10.89
N THR A 61 64.23 30.09 11.99
CA THR A 61 64.70 28.70 12.21
C THR A 61 63.60 27.63 12.25
N LEU A 62 62.36 27.98 12.02
CA LEU A 62 61.27 27.01 12.20
C LEU A 62 60.81 26.38 10.88
N SER A 63 61.15 25.10 10.67
CA SER A 63 60.40 24.26 9.70
C SER A 63 59.08 23.79 10.37
N ALA A 64 58.07 24.64 10.25
CA ALA A 64 56.79 24.43 10.98
C ALA A 64 56.03 23.19 10.49
N GLU A 65 56.16 22.80 9.22
CA GLU A 65 55.35 21.74 8.59
C GLU A 65 55.51 20.36 9.24
N GLU A 66 56.77 19.92 9.51
CA GLU A 66 57.03 18.62 10.14
C GLU A 66 56.57 18.58 11.60
N LEU A 67 56.79 19.69 12.32
CA LEU A 67 56.41 19.83 13.72
C LEU A 67 54.88 19.87 13.88
N VAL A 68 54.21 20.60 13.00
CA VAL A 68 52.73 20.63 12.96
C VAL A 68 52.14 19.24 12.76
N ARG A 69 52.66 18.46 11.79
CA ARG A 69 52.26 17.07 11.57
C ARG A 69 52.51 16.15 12.75
N ALA A 70 53.59 16.37 13.49
CA ALA A 70 53.89 15.62 14.70
C ALA A 70 52.88 15.93 15.81
N VAL A 71 52.53 17.20 16.03
CA VAL A 71 51.51 17.64 17.00
C VAL A 71 50.15 17.09 16.66
N ALA A 72 49.74 17.13 15.39
CA ALA A 72 48.50 16.58 14.92
C ALA A 72 48.38 15.08 15.26
N ARG A 73 49.47 14.31 15.07
CA ARG A 73 49.51 12.87 15.39
C ARG A 73 49.53 12.58 16.89
N ASP A 74 50.22 13.40 17.69
CA ASP A 74 50.32 13.22 19.14
C ASP A 74 49.05 13.61 19.89
N GLY A 75 48.25 14.48 19.31
CA GLY A 75 46.91 14.89 19.83
C GLY A 75 46.98 15.68 21.14
N LYS A 76 48.15 16.23 21.51
CA LYS A 76 48.34 17.00 22.75
C LYS A 76 48.96 18.37 22.48
N PRO A 77 48.58 19.40 23.26
CA PRO A 77 49.21 20.70 23.18
C PRO A 77 50.68 20.60 23.61
N GLN A 78 51.57 21.20 22.85
CA GLN A 78 52.99 21.17 23.17
C GLN A 78 53.73 22.40 22.59
N PHE A 79 54.88 22.70 23.14
CA PHE A 79 55.76 23.70 22.56
C PHE A 79 56.57 23.09 21.42
N ILE A 80 56.48 23.68 20.23
CA ILE A 80 57.20 23.23 19.03
C ILE A 80 58.48 24.01 18.80
N ALA A 81 58.68 25.15 19.48
CA ALA A 81 59.91 25.90 19.50
C ALA A 81 60.05 26.68 20.82
N GLU A 82 61.28 26.72 21.32
CA GLU A 82 61.64 27.49 22.47
C GLU A 82 63.02 28.10 22.16
N ALA A 83 63.10 29.43 22.22
CA ALA A 83 64.34 30.14 21.99
C ALA A 83 64.36 31.46 22.78
N ASP A 84 65.36 31.65 23.63
CA ASP A 84 65.65 32.90 24.41
C ASP A 84 64.37 33.47 25.08
N GLY A 85 63.45 32.59 25.57
CA GLY A 85 62.20 32.99 26.25
C GLY A 85 61.01 33.22 25.33
N ILE A 86 61.09 32.94 24.04
CA ILE A 86 59.95 32.86 23.15
C ILE A 86 59.51 31.41 23.05
N LEU A 87 58.20 31.16 23.29
CA LEU A 87 57.59 29.87 23.17
C LEU A 87 56.61 29.86 22.00
N VAL A 88 56.64 28.83 21.16
CA VAL A 88 55.64 28.59 20.13
C VAL A 88 54.79 27.40 20.58
N LEU A 89 53.58 27.68 21.02
CA LEU A 89 52.61 26.68 21.42
C LEU A 89 51.83 26.19 20.21
N ALA A 90 51.74 24.88 20.04
CA ALA A 90 50.95 24.23 19.04
C ALA A 90 49.78 23.46 19.69
N LEU A 91 48.57 23.68 19.19
CA LEU A 91 47.31 23.13 19.68
C LEU A 91 46.70 22.23 18.63
N PRO A 92 46.62 20.91 18.84
CA PRO A 92 45.89 20.04 17.95
C PRO A 92 44.38 20.24 18.10
N LEU A 93 43.66 20.43 16.99
CA LEU A 93 42.23 20.70 16.95
C LEU A 93 41.54 19.67 16.05
N HIS A 94 40.56 18.96 16.57
CA HIS A 94 39.76 18.03 15.82
C HIS A 94 38.37 18.68 15.64
N VAL A 95 38.06 19.15 14.45
CA VAL A 95 36.80 19.90 14.16
C VAL A 95 35.76 18.99 13.48
N THR A 96 36.23 17.96 12.75
CA THR A 96 35.37 16.94 12.10
C THR A 96 36.07 15.59 12.09
N ASP A 97 35.34 14.50 11.90
CA ASP A 97 35.88 13.13 11.91
C ASP A 97 36.99 12.87 10.86
N ASP A 98 37.14 13.74 9.85
CA ASP A 98 38.04 13.54 8.70
C ASP A 98 39.14 14.61 8.55
N ARG A 99 39.19 15.65 9.39
CA ARG A 99 40.18 16.73 9.24
C ARG A 99 40.78 17.12 10.58
N SER A 100 42.11 17.03 10.66
CA SER A 100 42.90 17.52 11.78
C SER A 100 43.49 18.90 11.45
N PHE A 101 43.43 19.80 12.40
CA PHE A 101 44.05 21.13 12.31
C PHE A 101 45.02 21.33 13.46
N VAL A 102 46.01 22.16 13.26
CA VAL A 102 46.90 22.60 14.32
C VAL A 102 46.92 24.13 14.34
N ALA A 103 46.63 24.70 15.50
CA ALA A 103 46.80 26.14 15.69
C ALA A 103 48.12 26.44 16.40
N THR A 104 48.87 27.41 15.89
CA THR A 104 50.13 27.82 16.52
C THR A 104 50.07 29.27 16.98
N GLY A 105 50.44 29.51 18.22
CA GLY A 105 50.52 30.84 18.82
C GLY A 105 51.91 31.10 19.41
N MET A 106 52.41 32.32 19.33
CA MET A 106 53.72 32.72 19.83
C MET A 106 53.55 33.53 21.13
N PHE A 107 54.33 33.19 22.14
CA PHE A 107 54.24 33.73 23.49
C PHE A 107 55.60 34.17 24.00
N ALA A 108 55.62 35.25 24.77
CA ALA A 108 56.80 35.73 25.47
C ALA A 108 56.76 35.25 26.93
N THR A 109 57.94 34.77 27.46
CA THR A 109 58.09 34.44 28.87
C THR A 109 58.79 35.60 29.58
N PRO A 110 58.90 35.61 30.94
CA PRO A 110 59.63 36.59 31.69
C PRO A 110 61.09 36.69 31.29
N GLU A 111 61.70 35.67 30.68
CA GLU A 111 63.05 35.59 30.21
C GLU A 111 63.26 36.40 28.90
N ALA A 112 62.29 36.41 28.01
CA ALA A 112 62.25 37.14 26.77
C ALA A 112 62.45 38.63 26.98
N LEU A 113 61.92 39.21 28.02
CA LEU A 113 62.02 40.62 28.33
C LEU A 113 63.38 41.04 28.87
N ARG A 114 64.25 40.09 29.30
CA ARG A 114 65.62 40.38 29.81
C ARG A 114 66.66 40.44 28.70
N ASN A 115 66.45 39.78 27.55
CA ASN A 115 67.41 39.61 26.48
C ASN A 115 66.88 40.06 25.09
N VAL A 116 66.25 41.24 25.03
CA VAL A 116 65.56 41.74 23.83
C VAL A 116 66.48 41.85 22.59
N ASP A 117 67.73 42.20 22.75
CA ASP A 117 68.71 42.36 21.63
C ASP A 117 69.10 40.97 21.02
N SER A 118 69.22 39.94 21.81
CA SER A 118 69.45 38.58 21.34
C SER A 118 68.22 38.04 20.59
N LEU A 119 67.00 38.29 21.11
CA LEU A 119 65.76 37.89 20.50
C LEU A 119 65.48 38.43 19.10
N ILE A 120 65.80 39.70 18.89
CA ILE A 120 65.66 40.38 17.58
C ILE A 120 66.38 39.61 16.46
N SER A 121 67.51 38.97 16.76
CA SER A 121 68.26 38.18 15.79
C SER A 121 67.56 36.91 15.33
N LEU A 122 66.56 36.39 16.07
CA LEU A 122 65.83 35.19 15.77
C LEU A 122 64.66 35.40 14.77
N PHE A 123 64.27 36.63 14.52
CA PHE A 123 63.16 36.99 13.67
C PHE A 123 63.59 37.56 12.31
N ASP A 124 62.70 37.31 11.31
CA ASP A 124 62.77 38.00 10.03
C ASP A 124 61.93 39.28 10.10
N GLY A 125 62.60 40.46 10.03
CA GLY A 125 61.90 41.74 10.04
C GLY A 125 62.74 42.90 10.53
N GLU A 126 62.16 44.10 10.52
CA GLU A 126 62.82 45.32 11.02
C GLU A 126 62.86 45.31 12.55
N ARG A 127 64.01 45.72 13.10
CA ARG A 127 64.28 45.70 14.55
C ARG A 127 63.25 46.46 15.36
N ASP A 128 62.78 47.60 14.88
CA ASP A 128 61.78 48.42 15.58
C ASP A 128 60.36 47.75 15.59
N ALA A 129 60.01 47.08 14.52
CA ALA A 129 58.71 46.32 14.45
C ALA A 129 58.72 45.14 15.41
N ILE A 130 59.83 44.40 15.51
CA ILE A 130 59.95 43.26 16.43
C ILE A 130 59.92 43.72 17.88
N ARG A 131 60.56 44.85 18.16
CA ARG A 131 60.58 45.46 19.50
C ARG A 131 59.20 45.95 19.90
N ALA A 132 58.48 46.63 19.01
CA ALA A 132 57.13 47.07 19.25
C ALA A 132 56.18 45.86 19.49
N TRP A 133 56.33 44.73 18.75
CA TRP A 133 55.61 43.52 18.96
C TRP A 133 55.88 42.89 20.35
N LEU A 134 57.16 42.83 20.77
CA LEU A 134 57.57 42.34 22.10
C LEU A 134 57.00 43.19 23.25
N ASP A 135 57.00 44.51 23.10
CA ASP A 135 56.47 45.43 24.11
C ASP A 135 54.93 45.30 24.30
N ASP A 136 54.24 44.85 23.28
CA ASP A 136 52.79 44.61 23.32
C ASP A 136 52.42 43.19 23.80
N GLN A 137 53.40 42.29 24.04
CA GLN A 137 53.13 40.92 24.45
C GLN A 137 52.80 40.80 25.94
N THR A 138 51.75 40.00 26.23
CA THR A 138 51.49 39.51 27.60
C THR A 138 52.52 38.43 27.91
N VAL A 139 53.14 38.53 29.08
CA VAL A 139 54.17 37.58 29.56
C VAL A 139 53.44 36.37 30.18
N TRP A 140 53.80 35.17 29.75
CA TRP A 140 53.21 33.93 30.18
C TRP A 140 54.19 32.99 30.86
N ASP A 141 53.71 32.26 31.85
CA ASP A 141 54.42 31.11 32.39
C ASP A 141 54.09 29.86 31.54
N ALA A 142 55.12 29.05 31.21
CA ALA A 142 54.96 27.89 30.33
C ALA A 142 53.96 26.83 30.85
N ASP A 143 53.97 26.57 32.15
CA ASP A 143 53.08 25.59 32.77
C ASP A 143 51.62 26.07 32.76
N VAL A 144 51.42 27.38 32.95
CA VAL A 144 50.10 28.00 32.91
C VAL A 144 49.54 27.96 31.48
N LEU A 145 50.38 28.22 30.46
CA LEU A 145 50.01 28.12 29.05
C LEU A 145 49.53 26.72 28.68
N LEU A 146 50.28 25.68 29.08
CA LEU A 146 49.88 24.27 28.78
C LEU A 146 48.56 23.88 29.43
N ARG A 147 48.37 24.25 30.72
CA ARG A 147 47.09 23.97 31.42
C ARG A 147 45.91 24.69 30.77
N LEU A 148 46.10 25.94 30.35
CA LEU A 148 45.08 26.70 29.65
C LEU A 148 44.80 26.08 28.27
N ALA A 149 45.82 25.63 27.57
CA ALA A 149 45.73 24.95 26.28
C ALA A 149 44.90 23.66 26.40
N GLU A 150 45.18 22.82 27.39
CA GLU A 150 44.44 21.58 27.67
C GLU A 150 42.95 21.87 27.96
N ALA A 151 42.68 22.90 28.78
CA ALA A 151 41.32 23.30 29.13
C ALA A 151 40.54 23.80 27.90
N ILE A 152 41.17 24.60 27.03
CA ILE A 152 40.53 25.14 25.84
C ILE A 152 40.28 24.05 24.80
N ILE A 153 41.27 23.15 24.57
CA ILE A 153 41.07 22.00 23.67
C ILE A 153 39.93 21.12 24.18
N GLY A 154 39.89 20.81 25.48
CA GLY A 154 38.82 20.07 26.10
C GLY A 154 37.44 20.72 25.88
N LYS A 155 37.34 22.03 26.04
CA LYS A 155 36.10 22.80 25.77
C LYS A 155 35.70 22.69 24.30
N LEU A 156 36.61 22.97 23.36
CA LEU A 156 36.34 22.93 21.92
C LEU A 156 35.93 21.53 21.46
N SER A 157 36.62 20.48 21.95
CA SER A 157 36.24 19.09 21.66
C SER A 157 34.84 18.72 22.17
N ALA A 158 34.49 19.14 23.40
CA ALA A 158 33.15 18.91 23.95
C ALA A 158 32.07 19.65 23.15
N GLU A 159 32.31 20.88 22.72
CA GLU A 159 31.38 21.65 21.89
C GLU A 159 31.19 21.01 20.49
N ALA A 160 32.24 20.52 19.89
CA ALA A 160 32.18 19.78 18.62
C ALA A 160 31.37 18.47 18.77
N GLU A 161 31.59 17.73 19.86
CA GLU A 161 30.84 16.50 20.14
C GLU A 161 29.35 16.74 20.38
N VAL A 162 29.00 17.77 21.16
CA VAL A 162 27.60 18.17 21.35
C VAL A 162 26.96 18.57 20.02
N THR A 163 27.69 19.26 19.15
CA THR A 163 27.17 19.65 17.84
C THR A 163 26.95 18.43 16.94
N ARG A 164 27.87 17.45 16.97
CA ARG A 164 27.74 16.18 16.27
C ARG A 164 26.51 15.40 16.78
N MET A 165 26.39 15.21 18.10
CA MET A 165 25.25 14.53 18.71
C MET A 165 23.92 15.17 18.35
N LYS A 166 23.86 16.51 18.31
CA LYS A 166 22.64 17.22 17.87
C LYS A 166 22.30 16.92 16.42
N ARG A 167 23.28 16.93 15.50
CA ARG A 167 23.05 16.58 14.09
C ARG A 167 22.56 15.15 13.92
N GLU A 168 23.16 14.19 14.65
CA GLU A 168 22.71 12.80 14.64
C GLU A 168 21.28 12.65 15.19
N ALA A 169 20.97 13.32 16.30
CA ALA A 169 19.63 13.30 16.88
C ALA A 169 18.58 13.92 15.94
N ASP A 170 18.91 15.02 15.25
CA ASP A 170 18.03 15.64 14.27
C ASP A 170 17.77 14.69 13.07
N LEU A 171 18.82 14.01 12.58
CA LEU A 171 18.69 13.03 11.51
C LEU A 171 17.82 11.82 11.92
N ILE A 172 18.07 11.29 13.12
CA ILE A 172 17.26 10.19 13.67
C ILE A 172 15.80 10.62 13.83
N THR A 173 15.56 11.84 14.32
CA THR A 173 14.21 12.39 14.49
C THR A 173 13.49 12.54 13.15
N GLN A 174 14.18 13.01 12.11
CA GLN A 174 13.63 13.11 10.76
C GLN A 174 13.26 11.73 10.20
N ASN A 175 14.16 10.75 10.32
CA ASN A 175 13.92 9.38 9.87
C ASN A 175 12.74 8.74 10.62
N LEU A 176 12.67 8.94 11.95
CA LEU A 176 11.58 8.41 12.77
C LEU A 176 10.22 9.03 12.38
N THR A 177 10.19 10.33 12.14
CA THR A 177 8.97 11.03 11.70
C THR A 177 8.48 10.48 10.36
N SER A 178 9.39 10.33 9.39
CA SER A 178 9.08 9.76 8.07
C SER A 178 8.54 8.32 8.17
N THR A 179 9.19 7.48 9.00
CA THR A 179 8.73 6.10 9.23
C THR A 179 7.37 6.05 9.92
N TYR A 180 7.11 6.96 10.87
CA TYR A 180 5.80 7.04 11.52
C TYR A 180 4.69 7.46 10.54
N GLU A 181 4.95 8.42 9.67
CA GLU A 181 4.03 8.85 8.61
C GLU A 181 3.72 7.68 7.66
N GLU A 182 4.74 6.91 7.24
CA GLU A 182 4.57 5.72 6.42
C GLU A 182 3.70 4.67 7.11
N ILE A 183 4.00 4.30 8.36
CA ILE A 183 3.21 3.33 9.13
C ILE A 183 1.77 3.82 9.30
N SER A 184 1.55 5.09 9.60
CA SER A 184 0.21 5.67 9.77
C SER A 184 -0.60 5.60 8.48
N LEU A 185 0.03 5.89 7.34
CA LEU A 185 -0.57 5.77 6.01
C LEU A 185 -0.96 4.31 5.73
N LEU A 186 -0.02 3.38 5.88
CA LEU A 186 -0.26 1.95 5.64
C LEU A 186 -1.36 1.39 6.54
N TYR A 187 -1.40 1.81 7.80
CA TYR A 187 -2.46 1.43 8.74
C TYR A 187 -3.82 1.93 8.28
N THR A 188 -3.91 3.18 7.82
CA THR A 188 -5.16 3.78 7.35
C THR A 188 -5.65 3.11 6.07
N ILE A 189 -4.75 2.80 5.12
CA ILE A 189 -5.08 2.02 3.92
C ILE A 189 -5.59 0.63 4.30
N THR A 190 -4.86 -0.10 5.16
CA THR A 190 -5.25 -1.46 5.59
C THR A 190 -6.59 -1.51 6.30
N GLN A 191 -6.94 -0.51 7.09
CA GLN A 191 -8.26 -0.39 7.72
C GLN A 191 -9.40 -0.25 6.70
N ASN A 192 -9.11 0.28 5.53
CA ASN A 192 -10.06 0.49 4.44
C ASN A 192 -10.03 -0.62 3.38
N LEU A 193 -9.12 -1.59 3.48
CA LEU A 193 -9.04 -2.77 2.61
C LEU A 193 -10.23 -3.71 2.88
N ARG A 194 -11.40 -3.38 2.32
CA ARG A 194 -12.56 -4.27 2.28
C ARG A 194 -12.69 -4.82 0.86
N ILE A 195 -12.86 -6.12 0.74
CA ILE A 195 -13.07 -6.82 -0.56
C ILE A 195 -14.28 -6.25 -1.33
N SER A 196 -15.24 -5.66 -0.60
CA SER A 196 -16.42 -5.00 -1.19
C SER A 196 -16.14 -3.68 -1.90
N ARG A 197 -14.95 -3.05 -1.72
CA ARG A 197 -14.59 -1.83 -2.44
C ARG A 197 -14.03 -2.15 -3.82
N SER A 198 -14.35 -1.31 -4.80
CA SER A 198 -13.75 -1.42 -6.12
C SER A 198 -12.28 -0.99 -6.09
N ASP A 199 -11.49 -1.44 -7.07
CA ASP A 199 -10.09 -0.99 -7.25
C ASP A 199 -10.03 0.52 -7.44
N GLU A 200 -11.03 1.10 -8.13
CA GLU A 200 -11.16 2.54 -8.35
C GLU A 200 -11.37 3.32 -7.05
N GLU A 201 -12.30 2.86 -6.19
CA GLU A 201 -12.56 3.51 -4.90
C GLU A 201 -11.32 3.49 -4.00
N LEU A 202 -10.62 2.36 -3.98
CA LEU A 202 -9.40 2.23 -3.18
C LEU A 202 -8.25 3.03 -3.78
N GLY A 203 -8.11 3.03 -5.11
CA GLY A 203 -7.12 3.83 -5.83
C GLY A 203 -7.32 5.33 -5.60
N GLN A 204 -8.55 5.81 -5.64
CA GLN A 204 -8.89 7.20 -5.35
C GLN A 204 -8.50 7.59 -3.92
N LEU A 205 -8.86 6.76 -2.93
CA LEU A 205 -8.47 6.97 -1.53
C LEU A 205 -6.95 6.98 -1.36
N ALA A 206 -6.24 6.05 -2.01
CA ALA A 206 -4.78 6.00 -1.95
C ALA A 206 -4.14 7.28 -2.50
N ILE A 207 -4.64 7.81 -3.62
CA ILE A 207 -4.18 9.08 -4.18
C ILE A 207 -4.44 10.25 -3.22
N GLU A 208 -5.64 10.34 -2.63
CA GLU A 208 -5.99 11.39 -1.67
C GLU A 208 -4.98 11.45 -0.51
N TRP A 209 -4.55 10.31 -0.01
CA TRP A 209 -3.54 10.25 1.05
C TRP A 209 -2.12 10.54 0.57
N LEU A 210 -1.76 10.08 -0.65
CA LEU A 210 -0.45 10.36 -1.22
C LEU A 210 -0.23 11.85 -1.47
N VAL A 211 -1.28 12.61 -1.81
CA VAL A 211 -1.23 14.07 -1.99
C VAL A 211 -0.78 14.78 -0.71
N ASP A 212 -1.15 14.27 0.46
CA ASP A 212 -0.75 14.86 1.75
C ASP A 212 0.69 14.48 2.16
N CYS A 213 1.21 13.35 1.69
CA CYS A 213 2.48 12.79 2.14
C CYS A 213 3.64 12.97 1.14
N VAL A 214 3.35 12.99 -0.16
CA VAL A 214 4.36 13.06 -1.22
C VAL A 214 4.27 14.41 -1.94
N PRO A 215 5.34 15.20 -2.01
CA PRO A 215 5.35 16.52 -2.61
C PRO A 215 5.39 16.47 -4.15
N ALA A 216 4.42 15.80 -4.78
CA ALA A 216 4.25 15.73 -6.23
C ALA A 216 3.13 16.68 -6.71
N THR A 217 3.22 17.16 -7.96
CA THR A 217 2.19 18.02 -8.55
C THR A 217 0.98 17.24 -9.01
N SER A 218 1.16 15.96 -9.33
CA SER A 218 0.07 15.06 -9.72
C SER A 218 0.42 13.60 -9.50
N PHE A 219 -0.65 12.80 -9.39
CA PHE A 219 -0.58 11.34 -9.25
C PHE A 219 -1.46 10.69 -10.31
N ALA A 220 -1.08 9.50 -10.73
CA ALA A 220 -1.88 8.68 -11.62
C ALA A 220 -1.81 7.21 -11.22
N ILE A 221 -2.95 6.52 -11.25
CA ILE A 221 -3.04 5.07 -11.13
C ILE A 221 -3.69 4.53 -12.40
N GLN A 222 -3.03 3.61 -13.06
CA GLN A 222 -3.57 2.86 -14.19
C GLN A 222 -3.71 1.40 -13.82
N TYR A 223 -4.94 0.88 -13.82
CA TYR A 223 -5.19 -0.54 -13.67
C TYR A 223 -5.17 -1.24 -15.04
N LEU A 224 -4.53 -2.41 -15.10
CA LEU A 224 -4.54 -3.25 -16.27
C LEU A 224 -5.88 -3.98 -16.41
N PRO A 225 -6.37 -4.20 -17.67
CA PRO A 225 -7.56 -5.00 -17.89
C PRO A 225 -7.30 -6.44 -17.42
N VAL A 226 -8.27 -7.01 -16.69
CA VAL A 226 -8.18 -8.40 -16.24
C VAL A 226 -8.43 -9.29 -17.45
N ALA A 227 -7.48 -10.18 -17.76
CA ALA A 227 -7.62 -11.16 -18.82
C ALA A 227 -8.70 -12.19 -18.42
N GLU A 228 -9.79 -12.28 -19.17
CA GLU A 228 -10.74 -13.38 -19.04
C GLU A 228 -10.10 -14.65 -19.63
N HIS A 229 -9.93 -15.68 -18.79
CA HIS A 229 -9.45 -16.97 -19.26
C HIS A 229 -10.57 -17.65 -20.06
N GLY A 230 -10.37 -17.77 -21.38
CA GLY A 230 -11.05 -18.82 -22.14
C GLY A 230 -11.86 -18.44 -23.36
N ASP A 231 -12.03 -17.19 -23.75
CA ASP A 231 -12.68 -16.88 -25.04
C ASP A 231 -12.00 -15.71 -25.73
N SER A 232 -11.77 -15.87 -27.05
CA SER A 232 -11.01 -14.95 -27.90
C SER A 232 -11.76 -13.63 -28.23
N THR A 233 -12.81 -13.31 -27.52
CA THR A 233 -13.45 -12.01 -27.50
C THR A 233 -13.13 -11.31 -26.20
N TYR A 234 -12.00 -10.58 -26.19
CA TYR A 234 -11.69 -9.59 -25.18
C TYR A 234 -12.86 -8.59 -25.06
N LYS A 235 -13.80 -8.86 -24.19
CA LYS A 235 -14.56 -7.80 -23.55
C LYS A 235 -13.63 -7.18 -22.53
N ALA A 236 -12.69 -6.36 -23.00
CA ALA A 236 -12.02 -5.41 -22.16
C ALA A 236 -13.12 -4.72 -21.35
N ARG A 237 -13.12 -4.92 -20.03
CA ARG A 237 -13.94 -4.08 -19.15
C ARG A 237 -13.56 -2.66 -19.50
N THR A 238 -14.46 -1.89 -20.09
CA THR A 238 -14.38 -0.45 -20.35
C THR A 238 -14.50 0.23 -18.99
N ARG A 239 -13.40 0.22 -18.20
CA ARG A 239 -13.24 1.09 -17.05
C ARG A 239 -12.42 2.29 -17.47
N PRO A 240 -12.66 3.48 -16.90
CA PRO A 240 -11.65 4.51 -16.94
C PRO A 240 -10.39 3.91 -16.31
N ASN A 241 -9.40 3.61 -17.14
CA ASN A 241 -8.24 2.86 -16.71
C ASN A 241 -7.25 3.73 -15.94
N LEU A 242 -7.43 5.07 -15.99
CA LEU A 242 -6.52 6.02 -15.38
C LEU A 242 -7.26 6.91 -14.35
N ILE A 243 -6.86 6.77 -13.08
CA ILE A 243 -7.30 7.64 -11.98
C ILE A 243 -6.23 8.71 -11.81
N ILE A 244 -6.63 9.98 -11.84
CA ILE A 244 -5.72 11.13 -11.80
C ILE A 244 -6.08 12.06 -10.64
N SER A 245 -5.06 12.62 -10.00
CA SER A 245 -5.17 13.76 -9.10
C SER A 245 -4.12 14.81 -9.46
N GLY A 246 -4.52 16.08 -9.48
CA GLY A 246 -3.65 17.18 -9.86
C GLY A 246 -3.54 17.39 -11.37
N ASP A 247 -2.59 18.21 -11.80
CA ASP A 247 -2.32 18.52 -13.21
C ASP A 247 -1.38 17.47 -13.81
N CYS A 248 -1.96 16.34 -14.23
CA CYS A 248 -1.20 15.22 -14.76
C CYS A 248 -0.71 15.52 -16.19
N PRO A 249 0.60 15.41 -16.46
CA PRO A 249 1.17 15.74 -17.76
C PRO A 249 0.92 14.68 -18.83
N VAL A 250 0.30 13.53 -18.49
CA VAL A 250 0.05 12.42 -19.40
C VAL A 250 -1.40 11.95 -19.33
N ASN A 251 -1.96 11.58 -20.47
CA ASN A 251 -3.24 10.89 -20.57
C ASN A 251 -3.05 9.36 -20.46
N GLU A 252 -4.14 8.59 -20.56
CA GLU A 252 -4.14 7.14 -20.43
C GLU A 252 -3.21 6.43 -21.43
N GLU A 253 -3.27 6.82 -22.72
CA GLU A 253 -2.44 6.22 -23.76
C GLU A 253 -0.97 6.59 -23.58
N GLU A 254 -0.69 7.84 -23.24
CA GLU A 254 0.66 8.33 -22.95
C GLU A 254 1.25 7.67 -21.70
N PHE A 255 0.44 7.42 -20.66
CA PHE A 255 0.90 6.72 -19.47
C PHE A 255 1.34 5.29 -19.81
N ARG A 256 0.57 4.59 -20.65
CA ARG A 256 0.94 3.25 -21.11
C ARG A 256 2.25 3.27 -21.91
N CYS A 257 2.40 4.21 -22.84
CA CYS A 257 3.65 4.39 -23.58
C CYS A 257 4.84 4.69 -22.63
N LEU A 258 4.63 5.49 -21.58
CA LEU A 258 5.66 5.81 -20.61
C LEU A 258 6.16 4.53 -19.88
N VAL A 259 5.24 3.65 -19.47
CA VAL A 259 5.57 2.38 -18.83
C VAL A 259 6.35 1.46 -19.77
N GLU A 260 5.95 1.41 -21.05
CA GLU A 260 6.62 0.61 -22.10
C GLU A 260 8.02 1.17 -22.41
N ASP A 261 8.17 2.49 -22.57
CA ASP A 261 9.45 3.15 -22.87
C ASP A 261 10.49 2.99 -21.77
N PHE A 262 10.05 2.86 -20.53
CA PHE A 262 10.93 2.61 -19.40
C PHE A 262 11.16 1.12 -19.13
N GLU A 263 10.62 0.23 -19.95
CA GLU A 263 10.73 -1.23 -19.82
C GLU A 263 10.39 -1.74 -18.42
N LEU A 264 9.35 -1.15 -17.80
CA LEU A 264 8.98 -1.44 -16.41
C LEU A 264 8.34 -2.83 -16.28
N SER A 265 8.70 -3.54 -15.20
CA SER A 265 8.18 -4.86 -14.87
C SER A 265 7.95 -5.02 -13.37
N ALA A 266 7.30 -6.10 -12.94
CA ALA A 266 7.11 -6.38 -11.51
C ALA A 266 8.43 -6.45 -10.73
N SER A 267 9.50 -6.90 -11.37
CA SER A 267 10.84 -7.02 -10.76
C SER A 267 11.60 -5.70 -10.71
N THR A 268 11.15 -4.66 -11.40
CA THR A 268 11.86 -3.36 -11.46
C THR A 268 11.74 -2.59 -10.14
N GLY A 269 10.70 -2.88 -9.32
CA GLY A 269 10.43 -2.12 -8.10
C GLY A 269 10.05 -0.67 -8.41
N ALA A 270 10.49 0.27 -7.57
CA ALA A 270 10.28 1.69 -7.83
C ALA A 270 11.26 2.20 -8.90
N PHE A 271 10.72 2.74 -9.97
CA PHE A 271 11.50 3.46 -10.99
C PHE A 271 11.46 4.96 -10.69
N VAL A 272 12.62 5.63 -10.65
CA VAL A 272 12.74 7.06 -10.38
C VAL A 272 13.54 7.71 -11.50
N ALA A 273 12.96 8.70 -12.16
CA ALA A 273 13.66 9.55 -13.13
C ALA A 273 13.58 11.02 -12.71
N ASN A 274 14.74 11.60 -12.38
CA ASN A 274 14.87 12.99 -11.94
C ASN A 274 15.55 13.89 -12.98
N GLU A 275 16.28 13.30 -13.92
CA GLU A 275 17.08 14.02 -14.91
C GLU A 275 16.68 13.65 -16.35
N GLN A 276 16.94 14.56 -17.27
CA GLN A 276 16.78 14.34 -18.69
C GLN A 276 17.88 13.40 -19.20
N THR A 277 17.50 12.18 -19.54
CA THR A 277 18.35 11.20 -20.23
C THR A 277 17.94 11.09 -21.71
N THR A 278 18.69 10.34 -22.51
CA THR A 278 18.32 10.05 -23.91
C THR A 278 16.95 9.39 -24.00
N THR A 279 16.62 8.52 -23.04
CA THR A 279 15.34 7.80 -22.96
C THR A 279 14.20 8.68 -22.47
N THR A 280 14.46 9.64 -21.56
CA THR A 280 13.41 10.47 -20.96
C THR A 280 13.15 11.77 -21.71
N LYS A 281 13.98 12.12 -22.71
CA LYS A 281 13.95 13.43 -23.36
C LYS A 281 12.57 13.82 -23.91
N HIS A 282 11.89 12.94 -24.59
CA HIS A 282 10.60 13.26 -25.19
C HIS A 282 9.48 13.44 -24.15
N TRP A 283 9.59 12.78 -22.99
CA TRP A 283 8.68 12.97 -21.85
C TRP A 283 8.92 14.33 -21.18
N PHE A 284 10.18 14.75 -21.13
CA PHE A 284 10.57 16.09 -20.66
C PHE A 284 9.92 17.20 -21.47
N ASP A 285 9.90 17.05 -22.81
CA ASP A 285 9.27 17.99 -23.74
C ASP A 285 7.74 18.04 -23.56
N ARG A 286 7.14 16.98 -23.02
CA ARG A 286 5.71 16.87 -22.67
C ARG A 286 5.37 17.32 -21.26
N GLY A 287 6.33 17.78 -20.49
CA GLY A 287 6.12 18.30 -19.14
C GLY A 287 6.38 17.29 -18.01
N VAL A 288 6.80 16.05 -18.30
CA VAL A 288 7.26 15.09 -17.30
C VAL A 288 8.71 15.39 -16.96
N ARG A 289 8.95 16.22 -15.97
CA ARG A 289 10.31 16.60 -15.54
C ARG A 289 10.93 15.61 -14.58
N GLN A 290 10.11 15.07 -13.71
CA GLN A 290 10.47 14.08 -12.71
C GLN A 290 9.31 13.12 -12.57
N VAL A 291 9.61 11.84 -12.42
CA VAL A 291 8.58 10.82 -12.22
C VAL A 291 9.08 9.70 -11.33
N VAL A 292 8.20 9.21 -10.47
CA VAL A 292 8.34 7.93 -9.76
C VAL A 292 7.21 7.04 -10.26
N VAL A 293 7.54 5.83 -10.71
CA VAL A 293 6.57 4.82 -11.12
C VAL A 293 6.80 3.55 -10.34
N VAL A 294 5.73 2.98 -9.80
CA VAL A 294 5.76 1.71 -9.06
C VAL A 294 4.71 0.74 -9.59
N PRO A 295 4.99 -0.57 -9.62
CA PRO A 295 4.01 -1.56 -10.02
C PRO A 295 2.99 -1.79 -8.91
N LEU A 296 1.73 -2.02 -9.31
CA LEU A 296 0.70 -2.62 -8.46
C LEU A 296 0.78 -4.13 -8.67
N CYS A 297 1.49 -4.85 -7.81
CA CYS A 297 1.76 -6.27 -8.04
C CYS A 297 1.58 -7.13 -6.79
N GLU A 298 1.28 -8.42 -7.02
CA GLU A 298 1.35 -9.49 -6.04
C GLU A 298 2.22 -10.60 -6.64
N GLY A 299 3.43 -10.76 -6.10
CA GLY A 299 4.46 -11.62 -6.72
C GLY A 299 4.80 -11.14 -8.14
N ASP A 300 4.69 -12.02 -9.12
CA ASP A 300 4.98 -11.72 -10.53
C ASP A 300 3.77 -11.14 -11.29
N ASN A 301 2.58 -11.12 -10.68
CA ASN A 301 1.36 -10.61 -11.32
C ASN A 301 1.27 -9.10 -11.17
N ILE A 302 1.17 -8.39 -12.29
CA ILE A 302 0.98 -6.93 -12.34
C ILE A 302 -0.50 -6.64 -12.58
N PHE A 303 -1.09 -5.82 -11.71
CA PHE A 303 -2.48 -5.36 -11.81
C PHE A 303 -2.60 -3.91 -12.30
N GLY A 304 -1.48 -3.19 -12.35
CA GLY A 304 -1.44 -1.80 -12.77
C GLY A 304 -0.15 -1.08 -12.38
N TRP A 305 -0.19 0.24 -12.45
CA TRP A 305 0.91 1.12 -12.16
C TRP A 305 0.43 2.35 -11.39
N LEU A 306 1.23 2.78 -10.41
CA LEU A 306 1.05 4.03 -9.69
C LEU A 306 2.22 4.95 -10.02
N ALA A 307 1.95 6.20 -10.36
CA ALA A 307 2.98 7.20 -10.63
C ALA A 307 2.73 8.51 -9.88
N ALA A 308 3.84 9.18 -9.52
CA ALA A 308 3.87 10.55 -9.04
C ALA A 308 4.71 11.39 -10.00
N PHE A 309 4.21 12.54 -10.41
CA PHE A 309 4.85 13.42 -11.39
C PHE A 309 5.23 14.76 -10.78
N ASN A 310 6.41 15.23 -11.15
CA ASN A 310 6.94 16.58 -10.90
C ASN A 310 6.90 17.00 -9.42
N HIS A 311 8.04 17.07 -8.81
CA HIS A 311 8.16 17.53 -7.42
C HIS A 311 7.74 19.01 -7.29
N VAL A 312 6.91 19.34 -6.30
CA VAL A 312 6.35 20.70 -6.08
C VAL A 312 7.44 21.76 -5.97
N ASP A 313 8.51 21.47 -5.22
CA ASP A 313 9.65 22.37 -5.03
C ASP A 313 10.73 22.23 -6.11
N ARG A 314 10.48 21.48 -7.18
CA ARG A 314 11.46 21.16 -8.23
C ARG A 314 12.73 20.47 -7.71
N ARG A 315 12.63 19.77 -6.58
CA ARG A 315 13.68 18.89 -6.05
C ARG A 315 13.58 17.53 -6.71
N GLU A 316 14.63 16.73 -6.56
CA GLU A 316 14.61 15.32 -6.97
C GLU A 316 13.70 14.50 -6.05
N PHE A 317 12.99 13.55 -6.62
CA PHE A 317 12.35 12.49 -5.84
C PHE A 317 13.43 11.59 -5.25
N GLY A 318 13.33 11.34 -3.95
CA GLY A 318 14.29 10.51 -3.21
C GLY A 318 13.76 9.10 -2.92
N THR A 319 14.51 8.41 -2.10
CA THR A 319 14.15 7.05 -1.64
C THR A 319 12.91 7.04 -0.75
N ILE A 320 12.63 8.13 -0.05
CA ILE A 320 11.46 8.24 0.85
C ILE A 320 10.17 8.20 0.03
N GLU A 321 10.07 9.05 -0.98
CA GLU A 321 8.90 9.12 -1.85
C GLU A 321 8.73 7.81 -2.64
N ALA A 322 9.82 7.24 -3.15
CA ALA A 322 9.82 5.98 -3.87
C ALA A 322 9.34 4.80 -2.99
N ASN A 323 9.81 4.72 -1.75
CA ASN A 323 9.39 3.68 -0.79
C ASN A 323 7.92 3.83 -0.41
N LEU A 324 7.45 5.06 -0.19
CA LEU A 324 6.05 5.33 0.15
C LEU A 324 5.11 4.90 -0.99
N LEU A 325 5.44 5.28 -2.23
CA LEU A 325 4.68 4.84 -3.40
C LEU A 325 4.72 3.31 -3.54
N SER A 326 5.89 2.68 -3.32
CA SER A 326 6.04 1.22 -3.40
C SER A 326 5.17 0.50 -2.39
N SER A 327 5.11 1.00 -1.15
CA SER A 327 4.29 0.44 -0.08
C SER A 327 2.80 0.52 -0.42
N VAL A 328 2.36 1.66 -0.95
CA VAL A 328 0.97 1.85 -1.43
C VAL A 328 0.70 0.97 -2.65
N GLY A 329 1.62 0.91 -3.61
CA GLY A 329 1.52 0.06 -4.80
C GLY A 329 1.37 -1.42 -4.46
N ALA A 330 2.15 -1.92 -3.51
CA ALA A 330 2.05 -3.30 -3.03
C ALA A 330 0.69 -3.59 -2.37
N LEU A 331 0.17 -2.67 -1.55
CA LEU A 331 -1.15 -2.84 -0.93
C LEU A 331 -2.29 -2.86 -1.96
N LEU A 332 -2.25 -1.96 -2.95
CA LEU A 332 -3.23 -1.95 -4.04
C LEU A 332 -3.12 -3.22 -4.89
N GLY A 333 -1.90 -3.69 -5.16
CA GLY A 333 -1.66 -4.95 -5.87
C GLY A 333 -2.24 -6.16 -5.15
N ILE A 334 -1.97 -6.31 -3.85
CA ILE A 334 -2.54 -7.38 -3.02
C ILE A 334 -4.08 -7.31 -3.01
N HIS A 335 -4.66 -6.11 -2.91
CA HIS A 335 -6.12 -5.96 -2.97
C HIS A 335 -6.69 -6.42 -4.31
N SER A 336 -6.11 -5.97 -5.42
CA SER A 336 -6.53 -6.36 -6.77
C SER A 336 -6.38 -7.87 -6.99
N GLY A 337 -5.27 -8.48 -6.51
CA GLY A 337 -5.05 -9.93 -6.55
C GLY A 337 -6.10 -10.72 -5.77
N ASN A 338 -6.39 -10.29 -4.54
CA ASN A 338 -7.45 -10.90 -3.73
C ASN A 338 -8.82 -10.81 -4.42
N ARG A 339 -9.17 -9.65 -4.99
CA ARG A 339 -10.42 -9.50 -5.74
C ARG A 339 -10.48 -10.41 -6.97
N ASP A 340 -9.38 -10.54 -7.69
CA ASP A 340 -9.32 -11.44 -8.85
C ASP A 340 -9.50 -12.90 -8.44
N LEU A 341 -8.85 -13.34 -7.35
CA LEU A 341 -9.05 -14.68 -6.78
C LEU A 341 -10.51 -14.94 -6.36
N TYR A 342 -11.16 -13.97 -5.70
CA TYR A 342 -12.57 -14.08 -5.33
C TYR A 342 -13.47 -14.19 -6.57
N ARG A 343 -13.19 -13.41 -7.60
CA ARG A 343 -13.93 -13.48 -8.87
C ARG A 343 -13.76 -14.84 -9.53
N GLN A 344 -12.52 -15.33 -9.67
CA GLN A 344 -12.25 -16.66 -10.25
C GLN A 344 -12.94 -17.77 -9.46
N GLN A 345 -12.95 -17.69 -8.13
CA GLN A 345 -13.64 -18.66 -7.28
C GLN A 345 -15.17 -18.62 -7.50
N SER A 346 -15.75 -17.44 -7.62
CA SER A 346 -17.18 -17.26 -7.89
C SER A 346 -17.56 -17.78 -9.30
N GLU A 347 -16.74 -17.46 -10.30
CA GLU A 347 -16.92 -17.95 -11.67
C GLU A 347 -16.81 -19.49 -11.75
N LEU A 348 -15.83 -20.07 -11.06
CA LEU A 348 -15.67 -21.52 -10.97
C LEU A 348 -16.92 -22.18 -10.36
N LEU A 349 -17.44 -21.64 -9.25
CA LEU A 349 -18.65 -22.14 -8.61
C LEU A 349 -19.85 -22.03 -9.56
N ALA A 350 -20.02 -20.90 -10.24
CA ALA A 350 -21.09 -20.71 -11.22
C ALA A 350 -20.97 -21.72 -12.38
N ASN A 351 -19.77 -22.01 -12.85
CA ASN A 351 -19.52 -22.99 -13.90
C ASN A 351 -19.85 -24.42 -13.42
N ILE A 352 -19.51 -24.78 -12.18
CA ILE A 352 -19.86 -26.07 -11.58
C ILE A 352 -21.38 -26.21 -11.50
N VAL A 353 -22.09 -25.18 -11.02
CA VAL A 353 -23.55 -25.19 -10.93
C VAL A 353 -24.19 -25.34 -12.31
N ARG A 354 -23.73 -24.56 -13.30
CA ARG A 354 -24.22 -24.70 -14.69
C ARG A 354 -24.01 -26.10 -15.25
N ALA A 355 -22.84 -26.71 -14.99
CA ALA A 355 -22.54 -28.07 -15.45
C ALA A 355 -23.47 -29.10 -14.78
N LEU A 356 -23.75 -28.95 -13.47
CA LEU A 356 -24.67 -29.83 -12.76
C LEU A 356 -26.10 -29.70 -13.28
N VAL A 357 -26.61 -28.50 -13.47
CA VAL A 357 -27.92 -28.23 -14.06
C VAL A 357 -28.03 -28.84 -15.46
N SER A 358 -27.02 -28.59 -16.31
CA SER A 358 -26.99 -29.18 -17.66
C SER A 358 -26.97 -30.72 -17.64
N ALA A 359 -26.31 -31.34 -16.66
CA ALA A 359 -26.31 -32.79 -16.50
C ALA A 359 -27.70 -33.33 -16.09
N VAL A 360 -28.44 -32.60 -15.25
CA VAL A 360 -29.85 -32.93 -14.89
C VAL A 360 -30.72 -32.80 -16.12
N ASP A 361 -30.64 -31.69 -16.85
CA ASP A 361 -31.44 -31.44 -18.07
C ASP A 361 -31.16 -32.48 -19.17
N ALA A 362 -29.91 -32.92 -19.33
CA ALA A 362 -29.58 -34.01 -20.28
C ALA A 362 -30.16 -35.37 -19.85
N LYS A 363 -30.29 -35.58 -18.53
CA LYS A 363 -30.85 -36.82 -17.98
C LYS A 363 -32.36 -36.86 -18.01
N ASP A 364 -32.99 -35.74 -17.65
CA ASP A 364 -34.44 -35.53 -17.68
C ASP A 364 -34.79 -34.42 -18.70
N PRO A 365 -34.98 -34.72 -19.99
CA PRO A 365 -35.23 -33.72 -21.02
C PRO A 365 -36.47 -32.83 -20.77
N TYR A 366 -37.32 -33.24 -19.82
CA TYR A 366 -38.51 -32.47 -19.43
C TYR A 366 -38.22 -31.35 -18.46
N THR A 367 -37.03 -31.32 -17.90
CA THR A 367 -36.58 -30.27 -16.96
C THR A 367 -35.80 -29.16 -17.62
N SER A 368 -35.66 -29.13 -18.96
CA SER A 368 -34.98 -28.06 -19.66
C SER A 368 -35.57 -26.69 -19.31
N GLY A 369 -34.77 -25.81 -18.71
CA GLY A 369 -35.19 -24.50 -18.22
C GLY A 369 -36.10 -24.51 -16.96
N HIS A 370 -36.53 -25.66 -16.47
CA HIS A 370 -37.34 -25.81 -15.25
C HIS A 370 -36.59 -25.24 -14.03
N SER A 371 -35.33 -25.68 -13.83
CA SER A 371 -34.53 -25.28 -12.67
C SER A 371 -34.32 -23.75 -12.61
N ASP A 372 -34.09 -23.09 -13.76
CA ASP A 372 -33.99 -21.64 -13.82
C ASP A 372 -35.31 -20.94 -13.51
N ARG A 373 -36.42 -21.40 -14.10
CA ARG A 373 -37.75 -20.84 -13.80
C ARG A 373 -38.10 -20.99 -12.33
N VAL A 374 -37.91 -22.18 -11.74
CA VAL A 374 -38.16 -22.45 -10.31
C VAL A 374 -37.31 -21.53 -9.42
N ALA A 375 -36.01 -21.33 -9.78
CA ALA A 375 -35.11 -20.44 -9.06
C ALA A 375 -35.62 -18.99 -9.07
N ARG A 376 -36.06 -18.48 -10.22
CA ARG A 376 -36.59 -17.12 -10.38
C ARG A 376 -37.93 -16.95 -9.66
N TYR A 377 -38.84 -17.93 -9.73
CA TYR A 377 -40.10 -17.91 -8.97
C TYR A 377 -39.84 -17.88 -7.47
N ALA A 378 -38.92 -18.71 -6.99
CA ALA A 378 -38.56 -18.77 -5.57
C ALA A 378 -38.00 -17.44 -5.06
N VAL A 379 -37.13 -16.81 -5.83
CA VAL A 379 -36.59 -15.45 -5.50
C VAL A 379 -37.72 -14.42 -5.46
N ARG A 380 -38.64 -14.44 -6.45
CA ARG A 380 -39.76 -13.49 -6.48
C ARG A 380 -40.70 -13.66 -5.28
N ILE A 381 -41.02 -14.91 -4.91
CA ILE A 381 -41.80 -15.22 -3.69
C ILE A 381 -41.05 -14.71 -2.44
N ALA A 382 -39.76 -14.97 -2.34
CA ALA A 382 -38.93 -14.56 -1.20
C ALA A 382 -38.90 -13.04 -1.02
N LEU A 383 -38.87 -12.28 -2.11
CA LEU A 383 -38.93 -10.79 -2.08
C LEU A 383 -40.25 -10.32 -1.47
N GLU A 384 -41.40 -10.93 -1.86
CA GLU A 384 -42.70 -10.62 -1.24
C GLU A 384 -42.78 -10.98 0.24
N MET A 385 -42.08 -12.04 0.64
CA MET A 385 -41.94 -12.43 2.05
C MET A 385 -40.97 -11.53 2.83
N ARG A 386 -40.30 -10.60 2.18
CA ARG A 386 -39.24 -9.73 2.76
C ARG A 386 -38.12 -10.53 3.43
N VAL A 387 -37.71 -11.60 2.79
CA VAL A 387 -36.56 -12.39 3.24
C VAL A 387 -35.29 -11.53 3.16
N ASN A 388 -34.36 -11.79 4.09
CA ASN A 388 -33.09 -11.05 4.10
C ASN A 388 -32.44 -11.08 2.70
N PRO A 389 -32.09 -9.93 2.09
CA PRO A 389 -31.50 -9.87 0.75
C PRO A 389 -30.26 -10.76 0.57
N LYS A 390 -29.48 -10.97 1.63
CA LYS A 390 -28.32 -11.87 1.61
C LYS A 390 -28.66 -13.34 1.31
N LEU A 391 -29.89 -13.76 1.52
CA LEU A 391 -30.36 -15.12 1.24
C LEU A 391 -30.91 -15.29 -0.18
N LEU A 392 -31.13 -14.22 -0.95
CA LEU A 392 -31.69 -14.30 -2.29
C LEU A 392 -30.84 -15.15 -3.23
N ASN A 393 -29.52 -14.98 -3.17
CA ASN A 393 -28.61 -15.82 -3.96
C ASN A 393 -28.67 -17.30 -3.53
N THR A 394 -28.74 -17.57 -2.22
CA THR A 394 -28.92 -18.95 -1.69
C THR A 394 -30.24 -19.55 -2.19
N ILE A 395 -31.33 -18.78 -2.24
CA ILE A 395 -32.62 -19.20 -2.76
C ILE A 395 -32.53 -19.52 -4.25
N TYR A 396 -31.92 -18.64 -5.04
CA TYR A 396 -31.70 -18.85 -6.47
C TYR A 396 -30.90 -20.13 -6.74
N MET A 397 -29.77 -20.30 -6.05
CA MET A 397 -28.93 -21.49 -6.15
C MET A 397 -29.66 -22.76 -5.72
N SER A 398 -30.53 -22.65 -4.69
CA SER A 398 -31.39 -23.77 -4.26
C SER A 398 -32.36 -24.20 -5.36
N GLY A 399 -32.92 -23.23 -6.07
CA GLY A 399 -33.83 -23.52 -7.20
C GLY A 399 -33.12 -24.19 -8.36
N LEU A 400 -31.90 -23.75 -8.68
CA LEU A 400 -31.08 -24.36 -9.73
C LEU A 400 -30.70 -25.82 -9.40
N LEU A 401 -30.45 -26.12 -8.12
CA LEU A 401 -29.87 -27.39 -7.68
C LEU A 401 -30.84 -28.35 -6.96
N HIS A 402 -32.12 -27.97 -6.73
CA HIS A 402 -33.04 -28.78 -5.93
C HIS A 402 -33.17 -30.21 -6.45
N ASP A 403 -33.14 -30.37 -7.75
CA ASP A 403 -33.34 -31.62 -8.48
C ASP A 403 -32.04 -32.35 -8.89
N VAL A 404 -30.84 -31.84 -8.46
CA VAL A 404 -29.55 -32.42 -8.86
C VAL A 404 -29.42 -33.91 -8.57
N GLY A 405 -30.11 -34.40 -7.56
CA GLY A 405 -30.13 -35.82 -7.20
C GLY A 405 -30.80 -36.74 -8.22
N LYS A 406 -31.54 -36.22 -9.20
CA LYS A 406 -32.05 -36.98 -10.34
C LYS A 406 -30.93 -37.64 -11.14
N ILE A 407 -29.71 -37.13 -11.07
CA ILE A 407 -28.50 -37.77 -11.66
C ILE A 407 -28.35 -39.21 -11.13
N GLY A 408 -28.71 -39.47 -9.88
CA GLY A 408 -28.63 -40.79 -9.26
C GLY A 408 -29.86 -41.72 -9.48
N ILE A 409 -30.88 -41.27 -10.20
CA ILE A 409 -32.09 -42.08 -10.50
C ILE A 409 -31.92 -42.81 -11.84
N ASP A 410 -32.40 -44.01 -11.95
CA ASP A 410 -32.31 -44.83 -13.17
C ASP A 410 -33.07 -44.20 -14.34
N ASP A 411 -32.47 -44.16 -15.53
CA ASP A 411 -33.08 -43.55 -16.72
C ASP A 411 -34.36 -44.21 -17.15
N CYS A 412 -34.48 -45.53 -16.97
CA CYS A 412 -35.71 -46.29 -17.29
C CYS A 412 -36.91 -45.91 -16.41
N VAL A 413 -36.64 -45.40 -15.18
CA VAL A 413 -37.65 -44.89 -14.26
C VAL A 413 -37.99 -43.44 -14.58
N LEU A 414 -36.95 -42.63 -14.75
CA LEU A 414 -37.10 -41.17 -14.94
C LEU A 414 -37.77 -40.84 -16.29
N ARG A 415 -37.41 -41.59 -17.37
CA ARG A 415 -37.96 -41.41 -18.73
C ARG A 415 -39.19 -42.28 -19.05
N LYS A 416 -39.77 -42.91 -18.03
CA LYS A 416 -40.93 -43.78 -18.23
C LYS A 416 -42.15 -42.98 -18.72
N THR A 417 -42.75 -43.42 -19.85
CA THR A 417 -43.90 -42.76 -20.47
C THR A 417 -45.25 -43.09 -19.82
N GLY A 418 -45.30 -43.95 -18.81
CA GLY A 418 -46.50 -44.34 -18.10
C GLY A 418 -46.46 -43.98 -16.61
N ARG A 419 -47.50 -44.44 -15.87
CA ARG A 419 -47.48 -44.28 -14.42
C ARG A 419 -46.35 -45.10 -13.80
N LEU A 420 -45.68 -44.50 -12.83
CA LEU A 420 -44.69 -45.20 -12.02
C LEU A 420 -45.37 -46.23 -11.13
N THR A 421 -44.76 -47.39 -10.96
CA THR A 421 -45.12 -48.33 -9.91
C THR A 421 -44.75 -47.76 -8.55
N ASP A 422 -45.30 -48.31 -7.46
CA ASP A 422 -44.96 -47.85 -6.10
C ASP A 422 -43.47 -47.97 -5.82
N ALA A 423 -42.80 -49.03 -6.28
CA ALA A 423 -41.36 -49.22 -6.13
C ALA A 423 -40.54 -48.19 -6.93
N GLU A 424 -40.95 -47.87 -8.16
CA GLU A 424 -40.31 -46.85 -8.98
C GLU A 424 -40.52 -45.44 -8.37
N PHE A 425 -41.70 -45.16 -7.81
CA PHE A 425 -42.00 -43.92 -7.13
C PHE A 425 -41.13 -43.74 -5.87
N GLU A 426 -40.98 -44.80 -5.05
CA GLU A 426 -40.08 -44.79 -3.90
C GLU A 426 -38.63 -44.61 -4.33
N HIS A 427 -38.21 -45.11 -5.50
CA HIS A 427 -36.88 -44.86 -6.05
C HIS A 427 -36.68 -43.37 -6.40
N VAL A 428 -37.66 -42.74 -7.05
CA VAL A 428 -37.62 -41.31 -7.37
C VAL A 428 -37.57 -40.44 -6.11
N LYS A 429 -38.31 -40.82 -5.04
CA LYS A 429 -38.29 -40.08 -3.76
C LYS A 429 -36.89 -40.00 -3.10
N ASN A 430 -35.93 -40.76 -3.58
CA ASN A 430 -34.56 -40.68 -3.05
C ASN A 430 -33.74 -39.50 -3.65
N HIS A 431 -34.25 -38.83 -4.71
CA HIS A 431 -33.45 -37.75 -5.32
C HIS A 431 -33.10 -36.60 -4.35
N PRO A 432 -33.92 -36.17 -3.35
CA PRO A 432 -33.48 -35.11 -2.43
C PRO A 432 -32.32 -35.57 -1.56
N VAL A 433 -32.31 -36.83 -1.12
CA VAL A 433 -31.21 -37.42 -0.33
C VAL A 433 -29.93 -37.57 -1.18
N LEU A 434 -30.09 -38.02 -2.43
CA LEU A 434 -28.97 -38.13 -3.38
C LEU A 434 -28.42 -36.75 -3.74
N GLY A 435 -29.29 -35.76 -3.97
CA GLY A 435 -28.89 -34.37 -4.22
C GLY A 435 -28.10 -33.76 -3.06
N HIS A 436 -28.63 -33.95 -1.84
CA HIS A 436 -27.89 -33.54 -0.64
C HIS A 436 -26.52 -34.19 -0.57
N LYS A 437 -26.39 -35.49 -0.85
CA LYS A 437 -25.12 -36.21 -0.83
C LYS A 437 -24.16 -35.72 -1.92
N ILE A 438 -24.63 -35.41 -3.12
CA ILE A 438 -23.83 -34.90 -4.22
C ILE A 438 -23.22 -33.54 -3.86
N LEU A 439 -23.98 -32.67 -3.20
CA LEU A 439 -23.57 -31.30 -2.89
C LEU A 439 -22.85 -31.16 -1.55
N ALA A 440 -22.94 -32.13 -0.64
CA ALA A 440 -22.47 -32.03 0.76
C ALA A 440 -20.97 -31.71 0.87
N ASP A 441 -20.14 -32.16 -0.08
CA ASP A 441 -18.69 -31.93 -0.07
C ASP A 441 -18.30 -30.53 -0.61
N ILE A 442 -19.23 -29.79 -1.19
CA ILE A 442 -19.01 -28.43 -1.72
C ILE A 442 -19.37 -27.43 -0.61
N LYS A 443 -18.38 -27.00 0.16
CA LYS A 443 -18.57 -26.11 1.33
C LYS A 443 -19.34 -24.83 1.02
N GLN A 444 -19.14 -24.26 -0.17
CA GLN A 444 -19.79 -23.04 -0.62
C GLN A 444 -21.30 -23.21 -0.87
N LEU A 445 -21.77 -24.45 -0.98
CA LEU A 445 -23.18 -24.80 -1.18
C LEU A 445 -23.86 -25.33 0.12
N ALA A 446 -23.21 -25.21 1.27
CA ALA A 446 -23.75 -25.72 2.54
C ALA A 446 -25.13 -25.12 2.87
N ASP A 447 -25.35 -23.85 2.59
CA ASP A 447 -26.62 -23.14 2.86
C ASP A 447 -27.74 -23.53 1.91
N VAL A 448 -27.45 -24.19 0.78
CA VAL A 448 -28.41 -24.70 -0.21
C VAL A 448 -28.95 -26.07 0.22
N LEU A 449 -28.17 -26.87 0.95
CA LEU A 449 -28.49 -28.26 1.30
C LEU A 449 -29.85 -28.46 1.98
N PRO A 450 -30.27 -27.59 2.93
CA PRO A 450 -31.59 -27.75 3.57
C PRO A 450 -32.76 -27.66 2.58
N ALA A 451 -32.64 -26.76 1.58
CA ALA A 451 -33.68 -26.64 0.55
C ALA A 451 -33.68 -27.87 -0.36
N VAL A 452 -32.51 -28.32 -0.84
CA VAL A 452 -32.38 -29.52 -1.69
C VAL A 452 -32.93 -30.78 -1.00
N LEU A 453 -32.65 -30.94 0.31
CA LEU A 453 -33.12 -32.14 1.04
C LEU A 453 -34.61 -32.13 1.31
N HIS A 454 -35.21 -30.95 1.58
CA HIS A 454 -36.57 -30.88 2.16
C HIS A 454 -37.61 -30.21 1.25
N HIS A 455 -37.32 -29.94 -0.04
CA HIS A 455 -38.29 -29.27 -0.95
C HIS A 455 -39.56 -30.09 -1.24
N HIS A 456 -39.58 -31.37 -0.93
CA HIS A 456 -40.75 -32.23 -1.04
C HIS A 456 -41.44 -32.55 0.31
N GLU A 457 -41.01 -31.88 1.39
CA GLU A 457 -41.78 -31.95 2.64
C GLU A 457 -43.10 -31.22 2.50
N GLN A 458 -44.12 -31.74 3.17
CA GLN A 458 -45.47 -31.16 3.18
C GLN A 458 -45.75 -30.52 4.54
N TRP A 459 -46.48 -29.42 4.51
CA TRP A 459 -46.83 -28.70 5.73
C TRP A 459 -47.45 -29.55 6.82
N ASP A 460 -48.27 -30.56 6.45
CA ASP A 460 -48.93 -31.51 7.35
C ASP A 460 -48.05 -32.70 7.80
N GLY A 461 -46.76 -32.73 7.38
CA GLY A 461 -45.80 -33.77 7.74
C GLY A 461 -45.91 -35.07 6.93
N LYS A 462 -46.73 -35.12 5.85
CA LYS A 462 -46.84 -36.30 4.97
C LYS A 462 -45.89 -36.29 3.79
N GLY A 463 -44.95 -35.32 3.78
CA GLY A 463 -43.90 -35.22 2.78
C GLY A 463 -42.75 -36.20 2.97
N TYR A 464 -41.70 -36.04 2.21
CA TYR A 464 -40.48 -36.84 2.26
C TYR A 464 -39.24 -35.94 2.08
N PRO A 465 -38.03 -36.35 2.52
CA PRO A 465 -37.64 -37.69 3.00
C PRO A 465 -37.82 -37.90 4.51
N THR A 466 -38.00 -36.85 5.31
CA THR A 466 -37.92 -36.92 6.78
C THR A 466 -39.28 -36.76 7.47
N GLY A 467 -40.31 -36.29 6.79
CA GLY A 467 -41.64 -36.06 7.33
C GLY A 467 -41.70 -34.86 8.28
N LEU A 468 -40.93 -33.83 8.05
CA LEU A 468 -40.99 -32.56 8.79
C LEU A 468 -42.35 -31.89 8.57
N ALA A 469 -42.86 -31.18 9.60
CA ALA A 469 -44.14 -30.52 9.54
C ALA A 469 -44.07 -29.05 9.94
N GLY A 470 -44.88 -28.21 9.36
CA GLY A 470 -45.03 -26.81 9.72
C GLY A 470 -43.71 -26.03 9.61
N THR A 471 -43.36 -25.30 10.66
CA THR A 471 -42.17 -24.48 10.73
C THR A 471 -40.86 -25.25 10.94
N ASP A 472 -40.91 -26.55 11.22
CA ASP A 472 -39.74 -27.41 11.29
C ASP A 472 -39.15 -27.64 9.88
N ILE A 473 -39.94 -27.47 8.82
CA ILE A 473 -39.45 -27.43 7.44
C ILE A 473 -38.65 -26.14 7.23
N PRO A 474 -37.38 -26.22 6.76
CA PRO A 474 -36.57 -25.03 6.48
C PRO A 474 -37.32 -24.05 5.57
N GLN A 475 -37.23 -22.74 5.88
CA GLN A 475 -37.95 -21.71 5.11
C GLN A 475 -37.65 -21.77 3.61
N LEU A 476 -36.40 -21.98 3.24
CA LEU A 476 -35.99 -22.10 1.83
C LEU A 476 -36.68 -23.28 1.14
N ALA A 477 -36.82 -24.41 1.84
CA ALA A 477 -37.51 -25.59 1.33
C ALA A 477 -39.03 -25.32 1.12
N ARG A 478 -39.66 -24.59 2.06
CA ARG A 478 -41.10 -24.22 1.93
C ARG A 478 -41.35 -23.30 0.73
N ILE A 479 -40.44 -22.34 0.49
CA ILE A 479 -40.48 -21.46 -0.70
C ILE A 479 -40.30 -22.30 -1.96
N MET A 480 -39.32 -23.20 -1.96
CA MET A 480 -39.00 -24.05 -3.09
C MET A 480 -40.17 -24.97 -3.47
N ALA A 481 -40.85 -25.57 -2.47
CA ALA A 481 -42.01 -26.45 -2.68
C ALA A 481 -43.17 -25.75 -3.43
N VAL A 482 -43.40 -24.45 -3.21
CA VAL A 482 -44.43 -23.68 -3.92
C VAL A 482 -43.95 -23.33 -5.34
N ALA A 483 -42.71 -22.90 -5.49
CA ALA A 483 -42.12 -22.53 -6.79
C ALA A 483 -42.07 -23.74 -7.75
N ASP A 484 -41.59 -24.90 -7.28
CA ASP A 484 -41.54 -26.14 -8.03
C ASP A 484 -42.94 -26.62 -8.41
N ALA A 485 -43.87 -26.62 -7.46
CA ALA A 485 -45.25 -27.01 -7.73
C ALA A 485 -45.92 -26.12 -8.79
N TYR A 486 -45.65 -24.80 -8.79
CA TYR A 486 -46.15 -23.88 -9.81
C TYR A 486 -45.63 -24.27 -11.20
N ASP A 487 -44.30 -24.42 -11.36
CA ASP A 487 -43.72 -24.82 -12.64
C ASP A 487 -44.25 -26.19 -13.09
N ALA A 488 -44.30 -27.15 -12.17
CA ALA A 488 -44.81 -28.50 -12.47
C ALA A 488 -46.27 -28.52 -12.92
N MET A 489 -47.11 -27.61 -12.42
CA MET A 489 -48.53 -27.51 -12.79
C MET A 489 -48.72 -26.74 -14.11
N THR A 490 -47.92 -25.72 -14.37
CA THR A 490 -48.12 -24.82 -15.51
C THR A 490 -47.35 -25.22 -16.76
N SER A 491 -46.31 -26.05 -16.63
CA SER A 491 -45.50 -26.53 -17.77
C SER A 491 -46.19 -27.71 -18.46
N ASP A 492 -46.05 -27.74 -19.81
CA ASP A 492 -46.48 -28.87 -20.62
C ASP A 492 -45.62 -30.10 -20.33
N ARG A 493 -46.24 -31.24 -20.09
CA ARG A 493 -45.56 -32.54 -19.95
C ARG A 493 -46.03 -33.50 -21.04
N PRO A 494 -45.25 -34.50 -21.44
CA PRO A 494 -45.61 -35.39 -22.57
C PRO A 494 -46.99 -36.02 -22.52
N TYR A 495 -47.53 -36.10 -21.31
CA TYR A 495 -48.86 -36.74 -21.09
C TYR A 495 -49.92 -35.76 -20.61
N ARG A 496 -49.59 -34.48 -20.39
CA ARG A 496 -50.49 -33.50 -19.82
C ARG A 496 -50.11 -32.10 -20.23
N ALA A 497 -51.05 -31.41 -20.86
CA ALA A 497 -50.91 -29.96 -21.03
C ALA A 497 -50.87 -29.26 -19.67
N GLY A 498 -50.15 -28.14 -19.58
CA GLY A 498 -50.12 -27.29 -18.39
C GLY A 498 -51.52 -26.90 -17.94
N MET A 499 -51.72 -26.76 -16.65
CA MET A 499 -52.99 -26.33 -16.10
C MET A 499 -53.20 -24.84 -16.38
N PRO A 500 -54.43 -24.40 -16.68
CA PRO A 500 -54.77 -22.98 -16.66
C PRO A 500 -54.53 -22.37 -15.27
N ASP A 501 -54.08 -21.11 -15.24
CA ASP A 501 -53.67 -20.42 -13.99
C ASP A 501 -54.79 -20.39 -12.94
N GLU A 502 -56.05 -20.25 -13.35
CA GLU A 502 -57.23 -20.32 -12.45
C GLU A 502 -57.33 -21.66 -11.68
N LYS A 503 -56.97 -22.76 -12.34
CA LYS A 503 -56.95 -24.08 -11.70
C LYS A 503 -55.79 -24.24 -10.76
N VAL A 504 -54.63 -23.68 -11.12
CA VAL A 504 -53.43 -23.64 -10.24
C VAL A 504 -53.76 -22.87 -8.97
N ASP A 505 -54.39 -21.71 -9.07
CA ASP A 505 -54.84 -20.92 -7.94
C ASP A 505 -55.76 -21.72 -6.99
N ASP A 506 -56.71 -22.48 -7.55
CA ASP A 506 -57.60 -23.31 -6.76
C ASP A 506 -56.86 -24.45 -6.04
N VAL A 507 -55.82 -25.01 -6.67
CA VAL A 507 -54.97 -26.03 -6.05
C VAL A 507 -54.17 -25.42 -4.89
N PHE A 508 -53.56 -24.28 -5.06
CA PHE A 508 -52.81 -23.60 -3.99
C PHE A 508 -53.73 -23.19 -2.83
N LYS A 509 -54.89 -22.60 -3.10
CA LYS A 509 -55.84 -22.20 -2.05
C LYS A 509 -56.27 -23.38 -1.19
N ARG A 510 -56.53 -24.56 -1.81
CA ARG A 510 -56.91 -25.79 -1.09
C ARG A 510 -55.74 -26.48 -0.39
N GLY A 511 -54.51 -26.34 -0.92
CA GLY A 511 -53.33 -26.97 -0.38
C GLY A 511 -52.63 -26.15 0.70
N ALA A 512 -52.97 -24.85 0.85
CA ALA A 512 -52.41 -24.00 1.89
C ALA A 512 -52.75 -24.53 3.29
N GLY A 513 -51.74 -24.71 4.13
CA GLY A 513 -51.87 -25.30 5.47
C GLY A 513 -51.96 -26.84 5.49
N VAL A 514 -51.95 -27.51 4.33
CA VAL A 514 -51.91 -28.97 4.19
C VAL A 514 -50.62 -29.38 3.48
N GLN A 515 -50.46 -29.02 2.23
CA GLN A 515 -49.29 -29.36 1.43
C GLN A 515 -48.24 -28.25 1.50
N TRP A 516 -48.64 -26.99 1.47
CA TRP A 516 -47.76 -25.83 1.45
C TRP A 516 -47.97 -24.90 2.65
N ASP A 517 -46.87 -24.17 3.00
CA ASP A 517 -46.94 -23.11 4.00
C ASP A 517 -47.91 -22.01 3.55
N PRO A 518 -48.96 -21.70 4.36
CA PRO A 518 -49.92 -20.66 4.01
C PRO A 518 -49.29 -19.30 3.77
N THR A 519 -48.19 -18.97 4.48
CA THR A 519 -47.52 -17.68 4.33
C THR A 519 -46.76 -17.59 2.99
N VAL A 520 -46.18 -18.68 2.51
CA VAL A 520 -45.54 -18.76 1.19
C VAL A 520 -46.59 -18.70 0.08
N VAL A 521 -47.74 -19.39 0.24
CA VAL A 521 -48.85 -19.34 -0.72
C VAL A 521 -49.43 -17.91 -0.81
N ASP A 522 -49.57 -17.21 0.32
CA ASP A 522 -49.98 -15.80 0.32
C ASP A 522 -49.01 -14.89 -0.41
N ALA A 523 -47.70 -15.12 -0.25
CA ALA A 523 -46.66 -14.39 -0.96
C ALA A 523 -46.65 -14.69 -2.47
N TYR A 524 -46.89 -15.96 -2.87
CA TYR A 524 -47.09 -16.33 -4.28
C TYR A 524 -48.24 -15.53 -4.91
N PHE A 525 -49.41 -15.45 -4.25
CA PHE A 525 -50.53 -14.69 -4.79
C PHE A 525 -50.24 -13.19 -4.95
N LYS A 526 -49.43 -12.62 -4.08
CA LYS A 526 -49.01 -11.22 -4.20
C LYS A 526 -48.03 -11.01 -5.34
N ALA A 527 -47.15 -11.98 -5.60
CA ALA A 527 -46.14 -11.96 -6.64
C ALA A 527 -46.61 -12.49 -7.99
N LYS A 528 -47.90 -12.89 -8.09
CA LYS A 528 -48.42 -13.70 -9.21
C LYS A 528 -48.18 -13.07 -10.58
N GLU A 529 -48.44 -11.79 -10.76
CA GLU A 529 -48.24 -11.09 -12.04
C GLU A 529 -46.77 -11.17 -12.50
N ASP A 530 -45.82 -10.95 -11.60
CA ASP A 530 -44.39 -11.03 -11.91
C ASP A 530 -43.97 -12.48 -12.20
N ILE A 531 -44.53 -13.45 -11.51
CA ILE A 531 -44.25 -14.89 -11.71
C ILE A 531 -44.78 -15.34 -13.08
N GLU A 532 -45.98 -14.89 -13.50
CA GLU A 532 -46.52 -15.12 -14.84
C GLU A 532 -45.62 -14.46 -15.91
N ASP A 533 -45.11 -13.24 -15.67
CA ASP A 533 -44.20 -12.57 -16.59
C ASP A 533 -42.89 -13.35 -16.75
N ILE A 534 -42.31 -13.83 -15.64
CA ILE A 534 -41.10 -14.69 -15.66
C ILE A 534 -41.32 -15.93 -16.52
N ARG A 535 -42.52 -16.53 -16.49
CA ARG A 535 -42.85 -17.72 -17.27
C ARG A 535 -42.80 -17.50 -18.78
N TRP A 536 -43.20 -16.31 -19.26
CA TRP A 536 -43.30 -16.00 -20.68
C TRP A 536 -42.05 -15.37 -21.28
N HIS A 537 -41.16 -14.83 -20.45
CA HIS A 537 -39.91 -14.18 -20.87
C HIS A 537 -38.70 -15.04 -20.54
N GLU A 538 -38.29 -15.92 -21.47
CA GLU A 538 -37.02 -16.63 -21.38
C GLU A 538 -35.87 -15.64 -21.52
N ARG A 539 -35.03 -15.49 -20.47
CA ARG A 539 -33.71 -14.88 -20.59
C ARG A 539 -32.67 -15.96 -20.85
N PRO A 540 -31.84 -15.86 -21.91
CA PRO A 540 -30.94 -16.94 -22.32
C PRO A 540 -29.71 -17.18 -21.44
N GLU A 541 -29.45 -16.39 -20.40
CA GLU A 541 -28.25 -16.53 -19.58
C GLU A 541 -28.51 -16.36 -18.09
N VAL A 542 -27.99 -17.31 -17.31
CA VAL A 542 -27.91 -17.26 -15.84
C VAL A 542 -26.87 -16.19 -15.48
N ASN A 543 -27.30 -14.99 -15.14
CA ASN A 543 -26.43 -13.94 -14.66
C ASN A 543 -26.43 -13.95 -13.12
N LEU A 544 -25.28 -14.32 -12.52
CA LEU A 544 -25.10 -14.38 -11.07
C LEU A 544 -24.55 -13.07 -10.48
N ASP A 545 -24.55 -11.98 -11.26
CA ASP A 545 -24.06 -10.68 -10.79
C ASP A 545 -24.98 -10.12 -9.68
N GLU A 546 -24.41 -9.87 -8.52
CA GLU A 546 -25.11 -9.31 -7.33
C GLU A 546 -25.84 -7.98 -7.59
N GLN A 547 -25.57 -7.30 -8.70
CA GLN A 547 -26.17 -6.00 -9.05
C GLN A 547 -27.57 -6.10 -9.66
N GLU A 548 -28.00 -7.26 -10.18
CA GLU A 548 -29.36 -7.43 -10.71
C GLU A 548 -30.36 -8.01 -9.66
N LEU A 549 -29.88 -8.44 -8.49
CA LEU A 549 -30.71 -8.99 -7.41
C LEU A 549 -31.04 -7.95 -6.32
N ALA A 550 -30.57 -6.71 -6.44
CA ALA A 550 -30.87 -5.57 -5.56
C ALA A 550 -31.84 -4.61 -6.25
#